data_fe3b5fb889fbb36734f2d78bfcfba448
#
_entry.id   fe3b5fb889fbb36734f2d78bfcfba448
#
_cell.length_a   1.000
_cell.length_b   1.000
_cell.length_c   1.000
_cell.angle_alpha   90.00
_cell.angle_beta   90.00
_cell.angle_gamma   90.00
#
_symmetry.space_group_name_H-M   'P 1'
#
loop_
_entity.id
_entity.type
_entity.pdbx_description
1 polymer ?
#
loop_
_entity_poly.entity_id
_entity_poly.type
_entity_poly.pdbx_seq_one_letter_code
_entity_poly.pdbx_strand_id
1 'polypeptide(L)'
;MIEFMSPYDIMEKFVALIEKERIRKNMTQVDLYKAAGMSSKSYANFISKKTTKFENVIKIMIALDMTSKLEMLLEQEKFTSIDEIRNKKNHKERKRVRSV
;
A
#
# COMPACT_ATOMS: atom_id res chain seq x y z
N MET A 1 -13.51 12.94 5.34
CA MET A 1 -12.37 13.66 5.95
C MET A 1 -11.09 13.49 5.19
N ILE A 2 -10.83 12.30 4.67
CA ILE A 2 -9.61 12.06 3.91
C ILE A 2 -9.54 12.90 2.63
N GLU A 3 -10.67 13.21 2.05
CA GLU A 3 -10.73 14.01 0.83
C GLU A 3 -10.31 15.46 1.04
N PHE A 4 -10.19 15.88 2.29
CA PHE A 4 -9.69 17.22 2.63
C PHE A 4 -8.21 17.23 2.99
N MET A 5 -7.56 16.06 2.92
CA MET A 5 -6.17 15.92 3.31
C MET A 5 -5.29 15.97 2.07
N SER A 6 -4.13 16.61 2.20
CA SER A 6 -3.14 16.56 1.13
C SER A 6 -2.48 15.19 1.09
N PRO A 7 -1.85 14.83 -0.02
CA PRO A 7 -1.06 13.59 -0.06
C PRO A 7 -0.02 13.52 1.06
N TYR A 8 0.58 14.64 1.40
CA TYR A 8 1.55 14.68 2.51
C TYR A 8 0.88 14.32 3.83
N ASP A 9 -0.31 14.87 4.08
CA ASP A 9 -1.05 14.56 5.31
C ASP A 9 -1.37 13.09 5.40
N ILE A 10 -1.73 12.48 4.28
CA ILE A 10 -2.03 11.05 4.23
C ILE A 10 -0.77 10.23 4.51
N MET A 11 0.35 10.62 3.91
CA MET A 11 1.63 9.95 4.17
C MET A 11 2.05 10.07 5.63
N GLU A 12 1.81 11.23 6.24
CA GLU A 12 2.09 11.42 7.65
C GLU A 12 1.32 10.44 8.52
N LYS A 13 0.05 10.20 8.18
CA LYS A 13 -0.76 9.21 8.89
C LYS A 13 -0.25 7.79 8.65
N PHE A 14 0.22 7.51 7.44
CA PHE A 14 0.83 6.21 7.15
C PHE A 14 2.07 5.98 7.99
N VAL A 15 2.94 6.98 8.09
CA VAL A 15 4.15 6.89 8.91
C VAL A 15 3.77 6.60 10.36
N ALA A 16 2.78 7.33 10.88
CA ALA A 16 2.33 7.14 12.26
C ALA A 16 1.79 5.73 12.48
N LEU A 17 1.02 5.22 11.53
CA LEU A 17 0.47 3.87 11.59
C LEU A 17 1.58 2.82 11.60
N ILE A 18 2.53 2.97 10.69
CA ILE A 18 3.65 2.04 10.57
C ILE A 18 4.48 2.00 11.84
N GLU A 19 4.80 3.19 12.40
CA GLU A 19 5.58 3.26 13.62
C GLU A 19 4.81 2.67 14.80
N LYS A 20 3.53 2.90 14.88
CA LYS A 20 2.68 2.32 15.92
C LYS A 20 2.69 0.79 15.84
N GLU A 21 2.53 0.24 14.65
CA GLU A 21 2.53 -1.20 14.47
C GLU A 21 3.91 -1.81 14.75
N ARG A 22 4.97 -1.11 14.36
CA ARG A 22 6.33 -1.55 14.66
C ARG A 22 6.54 -1.69 16.15
N ILE A 23 6.17 -0.66 16.89
CA ILE A 23 6.32 -0.64 18.35
C ILE A 23 5.49 -1.72 19.00
N ARG A 24 4.26 -1.89 18.54
CA ARG A 24 3.36 -2.92 19.05
C ARG A 24 3.96 -4.31 18.88
N LYS A 25 4.76 -4.52 17.85
CA LYS A 25 5.40 -5.81 17.58
C LYS A 25 6.81 -5.90 18.15
N ASN A 26 7.20 -4.96 18.97
CA ASN A 26 8.52 -4.94 19.60
C ASN A 26 9.69 -4.98 18.62
N MET A 27 9.50 -4.33 17.49
CA MET A 27 10.55 -4.23 16.47
C MET A 27 11.24 -2.89 16.56
N THR A 28 12.57 -2.89 16.45
CA THR A 28 13.30 -1.63 16.28
C THR A 28 13.13 -1.17 14.82
N GLN A 29 13.48 0.09 14.55
CA GLN A 29 13.47 0.55 13.17
C GLN A 29 14.43 -0.27 12.30
N VAL A 30 15.58 -0.63 12.86
CA VAL A 30 16.54 -1.48 12.15
C VAL A 30 15.93 -2.84 11.81
N ASP A 31 15.26 -3.45 12.78
CA ASP A 31 14.59 -4.72 12.53
C ASP A 31 13.60 -4.61 11.37
N LEU A 32 12.83 -3.55 11.38
CA LEU A 32 11.78 -3.38 10.38
C LEU A 32 12.35 -3.15 8.99
N TYR A 33 13.27 -2.18 8.84
CA TYR A 33 13.74 -1.89 7.49
C TYR A 33 14.58 -3.05 6.92
N LYS A 34 15.29 -3.79 7.78
CA LYS A 34 16.00 -4.98 7.32
C LYS A 34 15.02 -6.06 6.86
N ALA A 35 13.98 -6.30 7.64
CA ALA A 35 12.95 -7.27 7.25
C ALA A 35 12.25 -6.86 5.96
N ALA A 36 12.08 -5.57 5.74
CA ALA A 36 11.45 -5.04 4.54
C ALA A 36 12.40 -4.98 3.34
N GLY A 37 13.68 -5.21 3.55
CA GLY A 37 14.66 -5.11 2.47
C GLY A 37 14.90 -3.68 2.03
N MET A 38 14.79 -2.74 2.95
CA MET A 38 15.04 -1.31 2.69
C MET A 38 16.38 -0.89 3.26
N SER A 39 16.96 0.15 2.66
CA SER A 39 18.13 0.76 3.23
C SER A 39 17.74 1.65 4.42
N SER A 40 18.68 1.90 5.32
CA SER A 40 18.43 2.79 6.45
C SER A 40 18.08 4.20 5.98
N LYS A 41 18.70 4.64 4.90
CA LYS A 41 18.44 5.97 4.34
C LYS A 41 17.02 6.08 3.81
N SER A 42 16.55 5.07 3.10
CA SER A 42 15.17 5.05 2.59
C SER A 42 14.17 5.09 3.72
N TYR A 43 14.41 4.31 4.77
CA TYR A 43 13.51 4.30 5.90
C TYR A 43 13.53 5.63 6.65
N ALA A 44 14.72 6.21 6.84
CA ALA A 44 14.86 7.51 7.49
C ALA A 44 14.10 8.59 6.71
N ASN A 45 14.19 8.57 5.38
CA ASN A 45 13.44 9.51 4.55
C ASN A 45 11.93 9.31 4.67
N PHE A 46 11.50 8.05 4.73
CA PHE A 46 10.08 7.77 4.92
C PHE A 46 9.56 8.38 6.23
N ILE A 47 10.32 8.23 7.31
CA ILE A 47 9.93 8.73 8.62
C ILE A 47 10.00 10.26 8.68
N SER A 48 11.10 10.86 8.20
CA SER A 48 11.33 12.31 8.36
C SER A 48 10.66 13.14 7.28
N LYS A 49 10.74 12.70 6.04
CA LYS A 49 10.21 13.46 4.89
C LYS A 49 8.85 12.98 4.43
N LYS A 50 8.33 11.92 5.05
CA LYS A 50 7.02 11.36 4.71
C LYS A 50 6.91 10.96 3.25
N THR A 51 8.01 10.47 2.68
CA THR A 51 8.04 10.07 1.28
C THR A 51 8.88 8.82 1.08
N THR A 52 8.45 7.98 0.17
CA THR A 52 9.19 6.81 -0.27
C THR A 52 8.48 6.27 -1.51
N LYS A 53 9.11 5.33 -2.18
CA LYS A 53 8.45 4.63 -3.28
C LYS A 53 7.31 3.80 -2.72
N PHE A 54 6.23 3.69 -3.48
CA PHE A 54 5.10 2.89 -3.05
C PHE A 54 5.48 1.43 -2.80
N GLU A 55 6.40 0.91 -3.60
CA GLU A 55 6.92 -0.44 -3.39
C GLU A 55 7.50 -0.62 -2.00
N ASN A 56 8.16 0.40 -1.47
CA ASN A 56 8.71 0.34 -0.12
C ASN A 56 7.60 0.27 0.93
N VAL A 57 6.51 0.98 0.71
CA VAL A 57 5.35 0.90 1.62
C VAL A 57 4.82 -0.52 1.65
N ILE A 58 4.73 -1.15 0.49
CA ILE A 58 4.28 -2.54 0.39
C ILE A 58 5.23 -3.47 1.16
N LYS A 59 6.53 -3.28 0.98
CA LYS A 59 7.54 -4.08 1.68
C LYS A 59 7.41 -3.95 3.19
N ILE A 60 7.18 -2.74 3.66
CA ILE A 60 7.00 -2.48 5.09
C ILE A 60 5.74 -3.19 5.60
N MET A 61 4.65 -3.09 4.87
CA MET A 61 3.40 -3.71 5.28
C MET A 61 3.52 -5.23 5.33
N ILE A 62 4.24 -5.82 4.39
CA ILE A 62 4.49 -7.26 4.42
C ILE A 62 5.33 -7.61 5.65
N ALA A 63 6.37 -6.85 5.93
CA ALA A 63 7.25 -7.11 7.09
C ALA A 63 6.49 -6.97 8.41
N LEU A 64 5.47 -6.14 8.45
CA LEU A 64 4.62 -5.95 9.64
C LEU A 64 3.41 -6.87 9.66
N ASP A 65 3.30 -7.78 8.71
CA ASP A 65 2.17 -8.70 8.60
C ASP A 65 0.83 -7.95 8.48
N MET A 66 0.84 -6.93 7.64
CA MET A 66 -0.35 -6.14 7.36
C MET A 66 -0.91 -6.44 5.97
N THR A 67 -0.69 -7.64 5.48
CA THR A 67 -1.06 -8.00 4.11
C THR A 67 -2.56 -7.99 3.87
N SER A 68 -3.36 -8.18 4.91
CA SER A 68 -4.81 -8.12 4.77
C SER A 68 -5.28 -6.76 4.25
N LYS A 69 -4.57 -5.70 4.64
CA LYS A 69 -4.89 -4.35 4.15
C LYS A 69 -4.61 -4.21 2.67
N LEU A 70 -3.51 -4.82 2.21
CA LEU A 70 -3.18 -4.83 0.79
C LEU A 70 -4.18 -5.65 0.00
N GLU A 71 -4.60 -6.78 0.54
CA GLU A 71 -5.63 -7.60 -0.11
C GLU A 71 -6.91 -6.81 -0.35
N MET A 72 -7.32 -6.05 0.65
CA MET A 72 -8.52 -5.22 0.52
C MET A 72 -8.43 -4.25 -0.63
N LEU A 73 -7.25 -3.66 -0.83
CA LEU A 73 -7.04 -2.73 -1.93
C LEU A 73 -7.02 -3.41 -3.29
N LEU A 74 -6.58 -4.66 -3.33
CA LEU A 74 -6.45 -5.39 -4.58
C LEU A 74 -7.69 -6.18 -4.94
N GLU A 75 -8.55 -6.46 -3.97
CA GLU A 75 -9.75 -7.22 -4.23
C GLU A 75 -10.74 -6.40 -5.01
N GLN A 76 -11.24 -6.99 -6.05
CA GLN A 76 -12.42 -6.47 -6.70
C GLN A 76 -13.63 -6.93 -5.89
N GLU A 77 -14.73 -6.21 -6.03
CA GLU A 77 -15.92 -6.55 -5.28
C GLU A 77 -16.30 -8.01 -5.51
N LYS A 78 -16.48 -8.73 -4.42
CA LYS A 78 -16.83 -10.13 -4.48
C LYS A 78 -18.29 -10.38 -4.86
N PHE A 79 -19.07 -9.33 -4.85
CA PHE A 79 -20.49 -9.40 -5.18
C PHE A 79 -20.73 -9.06 -6.64
N THR A 80 -19.83 -9.50 -7.49
CA THR A 80 -20.00 -9.29 -8.92
C THR A 80 -21.17 -10.09 -9.40
N SER A 81 -22.11 -9.39 -10.02
CA SER A 81 -23.23 -10.05 -10.68
C SER A 81 -22.74 -10.71 -11.97
N ILE A 82 -23.59 -11.55 -12.52
CA ILE A 82 -23.29 -12.16 -13.82
C ILE A 82 -23.04 -11.08 -14.87
N ASP A 83 -23.78 -9.97 -14.77
CA ASP A 83 -23.64 -8.87 -15.71
C ASP A 83 -22.25 -8.24 -15.62
N GLU A 84 -21.74 -8.08 -14.41
CA GLU A 84 -20.40 -7.54 -14.23
C GLU A 84 -19.33 -8.47 -14.80
N ILE A 85 -19.52 -9.75 -14.67
CA ILE A 85 -18.61 -10.72 -15.25
C ILE A 85 -18.60 -10.60 -16.77
N ARG A 86 -19.77 -10.43 -17.37
CA ARG A 86 -19.88 -10.19 -18.81
C ARG A 86 -19.17 -8.92 -19.22
N ASN A 87 -19.34 -7.87 -18.44
CA ASN A 87 -18.71 -6.58 -18.72
C ASN A 87 -17.19 -6.69 -18.65
N LYS A 88 -16.67 -7.48 -17.76
CA LYS A 88 -15.23 -7.71 -17.70
C LYS A 88 -14.69 -8.33 -18.97
N LYS A 89 -15.40 -9.28 -19.54
CA LYS A 89 -15.01 -9.89 -20.81
C LYS A 89 -15.02 -8.86 -21.93
N ASN A 90 -16.05 -8.06 -21.98
CA ASN A 90 -16.15 -7.00 -22.98
C ASN A 90 -15.04 -5.97 -22.84
N HIS A 91 -14.68 -5.64 -21.61
CA HIS A 91 -13.60 -4.71 -21.35
C HIS A 91 -12.26 -5.22 -21.82
N LYS A 92 -12.02 -6.51 -21.71
CA LYS A 92 -10.78 -7.10 -22.20
C LYS A 92 -10.61 -6.88 -23.70
N GLU A 93 -11.67 -7.09 -24.43
CA GLU A 93 -11.65 -6.88 -25.89
C GLU A 93 -11.41 -5.42 -26.22
N ARG A 94 -12.10 -4.52 -25.52
CA ARG A 94 -11.92 -3.09 -25.73
C ARG A 94 -10.51 -2.63 -25.45
N LYS A 95 -9.89 -3.17 -24.43
CA LYS A 95 -8.52 -2.80 -24.08
C LYS A 95 -7.55 -3.10 -25.21
N ARG A 96 -7.73 -4.20 -25.89
CA ARG A 96 -6.86 -4.53 -27.01
C ARG A 96 -6.99 -3.54 -28.14
N VAL A 97 -8.19 -3.07 -28.40
CA VAL A 97 -8.43 -2.07 -29.43
C VAL A 97 -7.86 -0.73 -29.02
N ARG A 98 -7.98 -0.38 -27.74
CA ARG A 98 -7.60 0.94 -27.25
C ARG A 98 -6.11 1.11 -27.00
N SER A 99 -5.41 0.06 -26.82
CA SER A 99 -3.97 0.15 -26.53
C SER A 99 -3.14 0.41 -27.78
N VAL A 100 -3.79 0.86 -28.82
CA VAL A 100 -3.14 1.29 -30.04
C VAL A 100 -2.46 2.63 -29.86
#